data_95314960a68c8b0ff55aa05297d73e60
#
_entry.id   95314960a68c8b0ff55aa05297d73e60
#
_cell.length_a   1.000
_cell.length_b   1.000
_cell.length_c   1.000
_cell.angle_alpha   90.00
_cell.angle_beta   90.00
_cell.angle_gamma   90.00
#
_symmetry.space_group_name_H-M   'P 1'
#
loop_
_entity.id
_entity.type
_entity.pdbx_description
1 polymer ?
#
loop_
_entity_poly.entity_id
_entity_poly.type
_entity_poly.pdbx_seq_one_letter_code
_entity_poly.pdbx_strand_id
1 'polypeptide(L)'
;MGRKAKYTFEQKLQAVLDYQSGKKSAADIALELDMGKRGDDRIREWTNLYKANEPEALNPKEKHSSYSKKFKEQVVQDYMQNGLSQNELAAKYNISSTSVIRTWIKRYNNHMEQRDYDPHPEVYMAERKKTTKEERMEIVQYCIDHDCNY
;
A
#
# COMPACT_ATOMS: atom_id res chain seq x y z
N MET A 1 1.35 8.67 16.46
CA MET A 1 2.01 9.40 15.35
C MET A 1 2.17 8.49 14.15
N GLY A 2 1.72 8.91 12.96
CA GLY A 2 1.92 8.15 11.72
C GLY A 2 3.38 8.13 11.30
N ARG A 3 3.81 7.08 10.56
CA ARG A 3 5.17 6.98 10.02
C ARG A 3 5.38 8.10 8.99
N LYS A 4 6.45 8.89 9.14
CA LYS A 4 6.80 9.91 8.16
C LYS A 4 7.10 9.29 6.79
N ALA A 5 6.71 9.98 5.71
CA ALA A 5 7.05 9.55 4.36
C ALA A 5 8.57 9.56 4.17
N LYS A 6 9.12 8.50 3.54
CA LYS A 6 10.58 8.39 3.31
C LYS A 6 11.08 9.44 2.30
N TYR A 7 10.25 9.84 1.34
CA TYR A 7 10.58 10.80 0.28
C TYR A 7 9.59 11.96 0.30
N THR A 8 10.09 13.19 0.19
CA THR A 8 9.26 14.39 0.11
C THR A 8 8.65 14.54 -1.29
N PHE A 9 7.70 15.46 -1.42
CA PHE A 9 7.11 15.79 -2.72
C PHE A 9 8.16 16.28 -3.70
N GLU A 10 9.04 17.17 -3.25
CA GLU A 10 10.10 17.78 -4.08
C GLU A 10 11.08 16.73 -4.59
N GLN A 11 11.46 15.77 -3.73
CA GLN A 11 12.35 14.67 -4.13
C GLN A 11 11.72 13.79 -5.20
N LYS A 12 10.43 13.48 -5.07
CA LYS A 12 9.71 12.69 -6.08
C LYS A 12 9.56 13.46 -7.39
N LEU A 13 9.20 14.74 -7.32
CA LEU A 13 9.03 15.58 -8.50
C LEU A 13 10.33 15.72 -9.25
N GLN A 14 11.45 16.02 -8.57
CA GLN A 14 12.76 16.13 -9.19
C GLN A 14 13.20 14.82 -9.85
N ALA A 15 12.99 13.69 -9.17
CA ALA A 15 13.27 12.36 -9.71
C ALA A 15 12.50 12.08 -11.02
N VAL A 16 11.23 12.44 -11.05
CA VAL A 16 10.39 12.28 -12.25
C VAL A 16 10.87 13.17 -13.38
N LEU A 17 11.17 14.43 -13.12
CA LEU A 17 11.66 15.38 -14.12
C LEU A 17 13.04 14.99 -14.70
N ASP A 18 13.95 14.53 -13.86
CA ASP A 18 15.28 14.06 -14.31
C ASP A 18 15.17 12.80 -15.16
N TYR A 19 14.26 11.88 -14.80
CA TYR A 19 13.98 10.69 -15.59
C TYR A 19 13.31 11.01 -16.93
N GLN A 20 12.30 11.88 -16.94
CA GLN A 20 11.59 12.28 -18.17
C GLN A 20 12.47 13.06 -19.15
N SER A 21 13.35 13.91 -18.64
CA SER A 21 14.29 14.67 -19.48
C SER A 21 15.46 13.83 -20.02
N GLY A 22 15.56 12.55 -19.62
CA GLY A 22 16.65 11.67 -20.00
C GLY A 22 18.00 12.02 -19.36
N LYS A 23 18.05 12.94 -18.40
CA LYS A 23 19.28 13.31 -17.68
C LYS A 23 19.86 12.15 -16.90
N LYS A 24 19.00 11.35 -16.27
CA LYS A 24 19.38 10.20 -15.45
C LYS A 24 18.49 9.01 -15.74
N SER A 25 19.05 7.82 -15.63
CA SER A 25 18.25 6.59 -15.68
C SER A 25 17.48 6.38 -14.36
N ALA A 26 16.41 5.58 -14.41
CA ALA A 26 15.66 5.23 -13.20
C ALA A 26 16.53 4.54 -12.15
N ALA A 27 17.53 3.76 -12.59
CA ALA A 27 18.48 3.09 -11.71
C ALA A 27 19.42 4.08 -11.01
N ASP A 28 19.94 5.07 -11.74
CA ASP A 28 20.83 6.11 -11.16
C ASP A 28 20.09 6.93 -10.11
N ILE A 29 18.88 7.36 -10.42
CA ILE A 29 18.02 8.10 -9.47
C ILE A 29 17.71 7.26 -8.23
N ALA A 30 17.41 5.97 -8.42
CA ALA A 30 17.13 5.06 -7.32
C ALA A 30 18.37 4.87 -6.41
N LEU A 31 19.57 4.86 -7.00
CA LEU A 31 20.83 4.79 -6.25
C LEU A 31 21.07 6.09 -5.45
N GLU A 32 20.89 7.26 -6.08
CA GLU A 32 21.03 8.56 -5.41
C GLU A 32 20.09 8.73 -4.22
N LEU A 33 18.85 8.22 -4.35
CA LEU A 33 17.83 8.31 -3.30
C LEU A 33 17.88 7.15 -2.29
N ASP A 34 18.87 6.27 -2.38
CA ASP A 34 18.98 5.05 -1.54
C ASP A 34 17.66 4.26 -1.46
N MET A 35 17.10 3.94 -2.63
CA MET A 35 15.78 3.29 -2.71
C MET A 35 15.84 1.76 -2.59
N GLY A 36 17.01 1.16 -2.66
CA GLY A 36 17.19 -0.30 -2.62
C GLY A 36 16.81 -1.02 -3.91
N LYS A 37 16.65 -2.32 -3.87
CA LYS A 37 16.57 -3.23 -5.04
C LYS A 37 15.44 -2.94 -6.04
N ARG A 38 14.38 -2.25 -5.63
CA ARG A 38 13.22 -1.92 -6.50
C ARG A 38 12.99 -0.43 -6.61
N GLY A 39 14.06 0.35 -6.50
CA GLY A 39 13.99 1.79 -6.59
C GLY A 39 13.61 2.27 -8.00
N ASP A 40 14.15 1.62 -9.02
CA ASP A 40 13.87 1.93 -10.43
C ASP A 40 12.39 1.69 -10.80
N ASP A 41 11.77 0.62 -10.32
CA ASP A 41 10.33 0.39 -10.49
C ASP A 41 9.52 1.53 -9.87
N ARG A 42 9.93 2.01 -8.69
CA ARG A 42 9.25 3.10 -8.00
C ARG A 42 9.38 4.44 -8.75
N ILE A 43 10.51 4.71 -9.37
CA ILE A 43 10.66 5.90 -10.22
C ILE A 43 9.71 5.83 -11.42
N ARG A 44 9.58 4.67 -12.06
CA ARG A 44 8.62 4.46 -13.14
C ARG A 44 7.16 4.60 -12.67
N GLU A 45 6.84 4.08 -11.48
CA GLU A 45 5.50 4.26 -10.86
C GLU A 45 5.19 5.75 -10.64
N TRP A 46 6.12 6.53 -10.07
CA TRP A 46 5.94 7.97 -9.88
C TRP A 46 5.79 8.70 -11.23
N THR A 47 6.56 8.30 -12.23
CA THR A 47 6.48 8.89 -13.57
C THR A 47 5.12 8.63 -14.21
N ASN A 48 4.60 7.41 -14.10
CA ASN A 48 3.27 7.06 -14.61
C ASN A 48 2.17 7.82 -13.86
N LEU A 49 2.31 7.95 -12.53
CA LEU A 49 1.39 8.71 -11.70
C LEU A 49 1.38 10.19 -12.08
N TYR A 50 2.55 10.79 -12.30
CA TYR A 50 2.71 12.18 -12.75
C TYR A 50 2.11 12.41 -14.15
N LYS A 51 2.29 11.47 -15.08
CA LYS A 51 1.73 11.57 -16.45
C LYS A 51 0.21 11.44 -16.49
N ALA A 52 -0.37 10.62 -15.61
CA ALA A 52 -1.79 10.35 -15.61
C ALA A 52 -2.61 11.34 -14.75
N ASN A 53 -1.95 12.05 -13.86
CA ASN A 53 -2.57 12.96 -12.89
C ASN A 53 -1.75 14.25 -12.79
N GLU A 54 -2.24 15.20 -12.00
CA GLU A 54 -1.49 16.42 -11.68
C GLU A 54 -0.28 16.12 -10.77
N PRO A 55 0.73 17.02 -10.73
CA PRO A 55 1.91 16.86 -9.89
C PRO A 55 1.61 16.56 -8.41
N GLU A 56 0.50 17.10 -7.92
CA GLU A 56 0.00 16.92 -6.54
C GLU A 56 -0.26 15.45 -6.19
N ALA A 57 -0.49 14.59 -7.17
CA ALA A 57 -0.63 13.14 -6.96
C ALA A 57 0.63 12.48 -6.37
N LEU A 58 1.79 13.12 -6.50
CA LEU A 58 3.05 12.68 -5.88
C LEU A 58 3.11 12.98 -4.38
N ASN A 59 2.20 13.83 -3.85
CA ASN A 59 2.16 14.11 -2.42
C ASN A 59 1.95 12.82 -1.60
N PRO A 60 2.68 12.69 -0.49
CA PRO A 60 2.44 11.60 0.43
C PRO A 60 1.00 11.66 0.98
N LYS A 61 0.22 10.61 0.80
CA LYS A 61 -1.13 10.53 1.37
C LYS A 61 -1.03 10.35 2.88
N GLU A 62 -1.64 11.24 3.64
CA GLU A 62 -1.62 11.19 5.12
C GLU A 62 -2.44 10.02 5.68
N LYS A 63 -3.46 9.58 4.96
CA LYS A 63 -4.38 8.51 5.37
C LYS A 63 -4.40 7.38 4.35
N HIS A 64 -4.62 6.18 4.85
CA HIS A 64 -4.89 5.02 3.98
C HIS A 64 -6.21 5.25 3.22
N SER A 65 -6.16 5.09 1.90
CA SER A 65 -7.36 5.18 1.06
C SER A 65 -8.23 3.94 1.27
N SER A 66 -9.50 4.14 1.56
CA SER A 66 -10.52 3.10 1.50
C SER A 66 -11.20 3.14 0.14
N TYR A 67 -11.58 1.99 -0.39
CA TYR A 67 -12.20 1.87 -1.70
C TYR A 67 -13.51 1.10 -1.59
N SER A 68 -14.58 1.62 -2.19
CA SER A 68 -15.87 0.95 -2.21
C SER A 68 -15.86 -0.31 -3.09
N LYS A 69 -16.79 -1.22 -2.83
CA LYS A 69 -16.98 -2.42 -3.65
C LYS A 69 -17.13 -2.08 -5.14
N LYS A 70 -18.01 -1.14 -5.47
CA LYS A 70 -18.26 -0.69 -6.85
C LYS A 70 -16.98 -0.18 -7.54
N PHE A 71 -16.18 0.60 -6.82
CA PHE A 71 -14.90 1.11 -7.36
C PHE A 71 -13.92 -0.04 -7.65
N LYS A 72 -13.81 -1.02 -6.76
CA LYS A 72 -12.94 -2.20 -6.96
C LYS A 72 -13.38 -3.01 -8.17
N GLU A 73 -14.67 -3.23 -8.33
CA GLU A 73 -15.26 -3.94 -9.48
C GLU A 73 -15.00 -3.19 -10.78
N GLN A 74 -15.16 -1.87 -10.80
CA GLN A 74 -14.85 -1.02 -11.97
C GLN A 74 -13.40 -1.12 -12.40
N VAL A 75 -12.45 -1.06 -11.45
CA VAL A 75 -11.01 -1.18 -11.75
C VAL A 75 -10.68 -2.56 -12.30
N VAL A 76 -11.29 -3.62 -11.78
CA VAL A 76 -11.09 -4.99 -12.27
C VAL A 76 -11.70 -5.16 -13.67
N GLN A 77 -12.88 -4.61 -13.92
CA GLN A 77 -13.48 -4.64 -15.26
C GLN A 77 -12.61 -3.91 -16.29
N ASP A 78 -12.08 -2.76 -15.93
CA ASP A 78 -11.18 -1.99 -16.79
C ASP A 78 -9.89 -2.76 -17.12
N TYR A 79 -9.36 -3.50 -16.13
CA TYR A 79 -8.25 -4.42 -16.35
C TYR A 79 -8.57 -5.50 -17.38
N MET A 80 -9.75 -6.12 -17.27
CA MET A 80 -10.16 -7.25 -18.12
C MET A 80 -10.54 -6.81 -19.54
N GLN A 81 -11.15 -5.63 -19.69
CA GLN A 81 -11.68 -5.15 -20.97
C GLN A 81 -10.64 -4.38 -21.79
N ASN A 82 -9.83 -3.57 -21.16
CA ASN A 82 -8.91 -2.65 -21.84
C ASN A 82 -7.45 -3.13 -21.83
N GLY A 83 -7.14 -4.25 -21.19
CA GLY A 83 -5.79 -4.83 -21.17
C GLY A 83 -4.72 -3.93 -20.52
N LEU A 84 -5.14 -2.95 -19.69
CA LEU A 84 -4.23 -2.05 -19.00
C LEU A 84 -3.38 -2.79 -17.98
N SER A 85 -2.11 -2.43 -17.87
CA SER A 85 -1.24 -2.96 -16.83
C SER A 85 -1.67 -2.47 -15.43
N GLN A 86 -1.27 -3.20 -14.40
CA GLN A 86 -1.57 -2.80 -13.02
C GLN A 86 -0.98 -1.42 -12.67
N ASN A 87 0.16 -1.04 -13.28
CA ASN A 87 0.77 0.28 -13.09
C ASN A 87 -0.04 1.39 -13.74
N GLU A 88 -0.55 1.17 -14.94
CA GLU A 88 -1.43 2.12 -15.65
C GLU A 88 -2.75 2.31 -14.91
N LEU A 89 -3.34 1.22 -14.40
CA LEU A 89 -4.54 1.30 -13.56
C LEU A 89 -4.29 2.06 -12.26
N ALA A 90 -3.17 1.80 -11.59
CA ALA A 90 -2.80 2.51 -10.38
C ALA A 90 -2.66 4.02 -10.65
N ALA A 91 -2.06 4.38 -11.79
CA ALA A 91 -1.95 5.76 -12.22
C ALA A 91 -3.31 6.36 -12.57
N LYS A 92 -4.09 5.69 -13.43
CA LYS A 92 -5.41 6.15 -13.90
C LYS A 92 -6.39 6.43 -12.76
N TYR A 93 -6.43 5.53 -11.78
CA TYR A 93 -7.36 5.61 -10.65
C TYR A 93 -6.75 6.23 -9.38
N ASN A 94 -5.53 6.77 -9.48
CA ASN A 94 -4.77 7.34 -8.36
C ASN A 94 -4.71 6.39 -7.15
N ILE A 95 -4.45 5.12 -7.41
CA ILE A 95 -4.31 4.07 -6.37
C ILE A 95 -2.85 4.04 -5.92
N SER A 96 -2.63 4.11 -4.61
CA SER A 96 -1.29 4.26 -4.03
C SER A 96 -0.37 3.05 -4.19
N SER A 97 -0.91 1.87 -4.53
CA SER A 97 -0.13 0.64 -4.66
C SER A 97 -0.78 -0.36 -5.62
N THR A 98 0.01 -0.89 -6.53
CA THR A 98 -0.39 -1.96 -7.44
C THR A 98 -0.73 -3.27 -6.73
N SER A 99 -0.20 -3.49 -5.52
CA SER A 99 -0.52 -4.67 -4.71
C SER A 99 -2.01 -4.73 -4.33
N VAL A 100 -2.64 -3.57 -4.15
CA VAL A 100 -4.07 -3.46 -3.88
C VAL A 100 -4.88 -3.94 -5.08
N ILE A 101 -4.53 -3.48 -6.29
CA ILE A 101 -5.17 -3.90 -7.56
C ILE A 101 -4.99 -5.40 -7.76
N ARG A 102 -3.77 -5.92 -7.54
CA ARG A 102 -3.48 -7.35 -7.63
C ARG A 102 -4.37 -8.19 -6.72
N THR A 103 -4.63 -7.72 -5.52
CA THR A 103 -5.53 -8.40 -4.58
C THR A 103 -6.97 -8.44 -5.10
N TRP A 104 -7.46 -7.34 -5.70
CA TRP A 104 -8.82 -7.30 -6.27
C TRP A 104 -8.95 -8.22 -7.48
N ILE A 105 -7.95 -8.23 -8.38
CA ILE A 105 -7.91 -9.15 -9.54
C ILE A 105 -7.88 -10.61 -9.05
N LYS A 106 -7.05 -10.92 -8.06
CA LYS A 106 -6.99 -12.28 -7.48
C LYS A 106 -8.33 -12.72 -6.89
N ARG A 107 -9.03 -11.83 -6.18
CA ARG A 107 -10.38 -12.13 -5.66
C ARG A 107 -11.38 -12.39 -6.79
N TYR A 108 -11.36 -11.57 -7.82
CA TYR A 108 -12.22 -11.73 -9.00
C TYR A 108 -11.97 -13.08 -9.69
N ASN A 109 -10.72 -13.42 -9.96
CA ASN A 109 -10.34 -14.68 -10.60
C ASN A 109 -10.71 -15.92 -9.76
N ASN A 110 -10.75 -15.77 -8.44
CA ASN A 110 -11.20 -16.83 -7.52
C ASN A 110 -12.72 -16.81 -7.28
N HIS A 111 -13.49 -16.10 -8.08
CA HIS A 111 -14.95 -15.92 -7.93
C HIS A 111 -15.37 -15.42 -6.55
N MET A 112 -14.49 -14.68 -5.87
CA MET A 112 -14.77 -14.09 -4.56
C MET A 112 -15.33 -12.68 -4.73
N GLU A 113 -16.41 -12.38 -4.03
CA GLU A 113 -17.02 -11.07 -4.04
C GLU A 113 -16.07 -9.98 -3.47
N GLN A 114 -16.02 -8.82 -4.12
CA GLN A 114 -15.37 -7.64 -3.55
C GLN A 114 -16.19 -7.17 -2.34
N ARG A 115 -15.51 -6.68 -1.31
CA ARG A 115 -16.17 -6.18 -0.09
C ARG A 115 -15.91 -4.70 0.08
N ASP A 116 -16.87 -3.97 0.63
CA ASP A 116 -16.63 -2.61 1.12
C ASP A 116 -15.61 -2.62 2.27
N TYR A 117 -14.97 -1.48 2.48
CA TYR A 117 -14.17 -1.29 3.68
C TYR A 117 -15.12 -1.12 4.87
N ASP A 118 -15.09 -2.06 5.77
CA ASP A 118 -15.78 -2.00 7.05
C ASP A 118 -14.73 -1.85 8.15
N PRO A 119 -14.56 -0.63 8.69
CA PRO A 119 -13.70 -0.44 9.84
C PRO A 119 -14.45 -0.99 11.06
N HIS A 120 -14.20 -2.21 11.48
CA HIS A 120 -14.74 -2.75 12.73
C HIS A 120 -14.17 -1.97 13.94
N PRO A 121 -14.73 -0.79 14.30
CA PRO A 121 -14.18 0.03 15.38
C PRO A 121 -14.26 -0.69 16.73
N GLU A 122 -15.27 -1.53 16.89
CA GLU A 122 -15.50 -2.34 18.09
C GLU A 122 -14.34 -3.29 18.42
N VAL A 123 -13.71 -3.87 17.38
CA VAL A 123 -12.56 -4.77 17.55
C VAL A 123 -11.32 -4.00 18.03
N TYR A 124 -11.18 -2.74 17.62
CA TYR A 124 -10.04 -1.89 17.99
C TYR A 124 -10.30 -1.08 19.26
N MET A 125 -11.56 -0.88 19.65
CA MET A 125 -11.98 -0.19 20.86
C MET A 125 -12.22 -1.14 22.03
N ALA A 126 -12.18 -2.46 21.84
CA ALA A 126 -12.19 -3.39 22.95
C ALA A 126 -11.05 -3.01 23.88
N GLU A 127 -11.40 -2.53 25.07
CA GLU A 127 -10.39 -2.24 26.10
C GLU A 127 -9.53 -3.49 26.26
N ARG A 128 -8.22 -3.30 26.10
CA ARG A 128 -7.28 -4.40 26.38
C ARG A 128 -7.55 -4.84 27.81
N LYS A 129 -8.03 -6.06 27.97
CA LYS A 129 -8.21 -6.65 29.30
C LYS A 129 -6.88 -6.51 30.05
N LYS A 130 -6.88 -5.62 31.05
CA LYS A 130 -5.70 -5.42 31.89
C LYS A 130 -5.61 -6.64 32.78
N THR A 131 -4.69 -7.55 32.48
CA THR A 131 -4.41 -8.69 33.32
C THR A 131 -3.78 -8.23 34.62
N THR A 132 -4.24 -8.74 35.74
CA THR A 132 -3.65 -8.48 37.06
C THR A 132 -2.29 -9.18 37.16
N LYS A 133 -1.53 -8.86 38.21
CA LYS A 133 -0.24 -9.52 38.45
C LYS A 133 -0.44 -11.02 38.71
N GLU A 134 -1.47 -11.34 39.45
CA GLU A 134 -1.87 -12.70 39.82
C GLU A 134 -2.22 -13.52 38.58
N GLU A 135 -3.09 -13.01 37.69
CA GLU A 135 -3.43 -13.67 36.41
C GLU A 135 -2.19 -13.92 35.53
N ARG A 136 -1.24 -12.99 35.51
CA ARG A 136 0.00 -13.19 34.74
C ARG A 136 0.86 -14.29 35.34
N MET A 137 0.93 -14.38 36.69
CA MET A 137 1.66 -15.44 37.35
C MET A 137 1.05 -16.81 37.10
N GLU A 138 -0.29 -16.93 37.13
CA GLU A 138 -1.01 -18.15 36.76
C GLU A 138 -0.72 -18.60 35.33
N ILE A 139 -0.75 -17.65 34.35
CA ILE A 139 -0.42 -17.93 32.95
C ILE A 139 1.02 -18.43 32.83
N VAL A 140 1.97 -17.78 33.50
CA VAL A 140 3.38 -18.19 33.46
C VAL A 140 3.56 -19.57 34.09
N GLN A 141 2.91 -19.84 35.22
CA GLN A 141 2.98 -21.16 35.87
C GLN A 141 2.39 -22.24 34.96
N TYR A 142 1.23 -21.98 34.36
CA TYR A 142 0.63 -22.89 33.40
C TYR A 142 1.55 -23.21 32.21
N CYS A 143 2.22 -22.18 31.64
CA CYS A 143 3.21 -22.40 30.59
C CYS A 143 4.40 -23.26 31.02
N ILE A 144 4.88 -23.06 32.23
CA ILE A 144 5.99 -23.86 32.78
C ILE A 144 5.56 -25.33 32.96
N ASP A 145 4.37 -25.55 33.51
CA ASP A 145 3.84 -26.89 33.80
C ASP A 145 3.51 -27.69 32.52
N HIS A 146 3.32 -27.00 31.38
CA HIS A 146 2.97 -27.59 30.10
C HIS A 146 4.05 -27.42 29.02
N ASP A 147 5.33 -27.24 29.43
CA ASP A 147 6.48 -27.08 28.53
C ASP A 147 6.30 -26.03 27.43
N CYS A 148 5.51 -24.98 27.68
CA CYS A 148 5.15 -23.93 26.73
C CYS A 148 4.51 -24.45 25.41
N ASN A 149 3.94 -25.64 25.42
CA ASN A 149 3.18 -26.19 24.29
C ASN A 149 1.76 -25.59 24.30
N TYR A 150 1.41 -24.90 23.17
CA TYR A 150 0.07 -24.35 22.92
C TYR A 150 -0.74 -25.28 22.03
#